data_a8049df6463a4ea0c63a8a7a0af92824
#
_entry.id   a8049df6463a4ea0c63a8a7a0af92824
#
_cell.length_a   1.000
_cell.length_b   1.000
_cell.length_c   1.000
_cell.angle_alpha   90.00
_cell.angle_beta   90.00
_cell.angle_gamma   90.00
#
_symmetry.space_group_name_H-M   'P 1'
#
loop_
_entity.id
_entity.type
_entity.pdbx_description
1 polymer ?
#
loop_
_entity_poly.entity_id
_entity_poly.type
_entity_poly.pdbx_seq_one_letter_code
_entity_poly.pdbx_strand_id
1 'polypeptide(L)'
;MFVHPVTALFKELPTKEYAVTMALMPFISYNDGILRYDGKIVDGKTISDVLGENYETFKRIITSLIKKDILAKVERPSDTYANKTKKCLVVNPYIFLRGQDIEKDIVELFSGSKWANIED
;
A
#
# COMPACT_ATOMS: atom_id res chain seq x y z
N MET A 1 9.70 -6.17 -6.99
CA MET A 1 8.97 -5.11 -7.73
C MET A 1 9.03 -5.41 -9.21
N PHE A 2 7.94 -5.19 -9.90
CA PHE A 2 7.82 -5.61 -11.30
C PHE A 2 8.04 -4.42 -12.24
N VAL A 3 8.72 -4.68 -13.37
CA VAL A 3 9.17 -3.62 -14.26
C VAL A 3 8.01 -2.87 -14.91
N HIS A 4 7.04 -3.58 -15.49
CA HIS A 4 5.96 -2.94 -16.24
C HIS A 4 5.00 -2.17 -15.35
N PRO A 5 4.51 -2.71 -14.20
CA PRO A 5 3.69 -1.92 -13.29
C PRO A 5 4.41 -0.71 -12.73
N VAL A 6 5.70 -0.83 -12.39
CA VAL A 6 6.48 0.29 -11.85
C VAL A 6 6.66 1.37 -12.93
N THR A 7 6.91 0.97 -14.17
CA THR A 7 7.01 1.93 -15.28
C THR A 7 5.70 2.66 -15.49
N ALA A 8 4.57 1.95 -15.40
CA ALA A 8 3.26 2.56 -15.52
C ALA A 8 2.99 3.56 -14.38
N LEU A 9 3.38 3.22 -13.15
CA LEU A 9 3.28 4.15 -12.03
C LEU A 9 4.08 5.43 -12.30
N PHE A 10 5.30 5.29 -12.76
CA PHE A 10 6.16 6.44 -13.04
C PHE A 10 5.50 7.39 -14.06
N LYS A 11 4.86 6.82 -15.09
CA LYS A 11 4.22 7.61 -16.13
C LYS A 11 2.94 8.29 -15.67
N GLU A 12 2.20 7.68 -14.75
CA GLU A 12 0.86 8.15 -14.37
C GLU A 12 0.84 8.99 -13.11
N LEU A 13 1.82 8.85 -12.23
CA LEU A 13 1.81 9.54 -10.94
C LEU A 13 2.61 10.83 -10.99
N PRO A 14 2.09 11.91 -10.36
CA PRO A 14 2.94 13.06 -10.06
C PRO A 14 4.19 12.63 -9.29
N THR A 15 5.27 13.36 -9.47
CA THR A 15 6.58 13.01 -8.88
C THR A 15 6.50 12.75 -7.38
N LYS A 16 5.78 13.59 -6.64
CA LYS A 16 5.67 13.43 -5.18
C LYS A 16 4.90 12.16 -4.81
N GLU A 17 3.84 11.84 -5.53
CA GLU A 17 3.07 10.60 -5.28
C GLU A 17 3.90 9.38 -5.60
N TYR A 18 4.67 9.41 -6.69
CA TYR A 18 5.57 8.32 -7.02
C TYR A 18 6.64 8.14 -5.94
N ALA A 19 7.23 9.24 -5.48
CA ALA A 19 8.24 9.20 -4.42
C ALA A 19 7.69 8.61 -3.13
N VAL A 20 6.48 9.00 -2.72
CA VAL A 20 5.84 8.44 -1.53
C VAL A 20 5.56 6.96 -1.72
N THR A 21 5.05 6.56 -2.90
CA THR A 21 4.78 5.16 -3.19
C THR A 21 6.04 4.31 -3.03
N MET A 22 7.16 4.77 -3.56
CA MET A 22 8.43 4.06 -3.42
C MET A 22 8.93 4.04 -1.97
N ALA A 23 8.70 5.12 -1.23
CA ALA A 23 9.08 5.21 0.18
C ALA A 23 8.30 4.24 1.08
N LEU A 24 7.13 3.78 0.64
CA LEU A 24 6.35 2.80 1.39
C LEU A 24 6.92 1.38 1.30
N MET A 25 7.79 1.11 0.34
CA MET A 25 8.27 -0.25 0.09
C MET A 25 8.88 -0.95 1.29
N PRO A 26 9.71 -0.30 2.13
CA PRO A 26 10.26 -0.97 3.31
C PRO A 26 9.21 -1.40 4.34
N PHE A 27 8.00 -0.85 4.26
CA PHE A 27 6.93 -1.17 5.20
C PHE A 27 6.06 -2.33 4.74
N ILE A 28 6.23 -2.82 3.51
CA ILE A 28 5.33 -3.82 2.92
C ILE A 28 5.61 -5.21 3.49
N SER A 29 4.55 -5.87 3.98
CA SER A 29 4.61 -7.29 4.35
C SER A 29 4.29 -8.13 3.13
N TYR A 30 5.15 -9.08 2.80
CA TYR A 30 5.03 -9.83 1.55
C TYR A 30 3.90 -10.87 1.53
N ASN A 31 3.36 -11.25 2.69
CA ASN A 31 2.25 -12.21 2.74
C ASN A 31 0.92 -11.61 2.34
N ASP A 32 0.66 -10.38 2.76
CA ASP A 32 -0.65 -9.75 2.65
C ASP A 32 -0.62 -8.31 2.13
N GLY A 33 0.56 -7.74 1.92
CA GLY A 33 0.71 -6.38 1.43
C GLY A 33 0.37 -5.31 2.46
N ILE A 34 0.13 -5.69 3.71
CA ILE A 34 -0.17 -4.72 4.77
C ILE A 34 1.09 -4.00 5.18
N LEU A 35 0.99 -2.68 5.39
CA LEU A 35 2.13 -1.88 5.81
C LEU A 35 2.38 -2.08 7.30
N ARG A 36 3.60 -2.46 7.65
CA ARG A 36 4.04 -2.69 9.03
C ARG A 36 5.36 -2.00 9.29
N TYR A 37 5.58 -1.64 10.53
CA TYR A 37 6.84 -1.09 10.99
C TYR A 37 7.18 -1.76 12.32
N ASP A 38 8.40 -2.29 12.44
CA ASP A 38 8.84 -2.98 13.64
C ASP A 38 7.92 -4.17 14.00
N GLY A 39 7.42 -4.87 12.96
CA GLY A 39 6.55 -6.03 13.13
C GLY A 39 5.10 -5.71 13.45
N LYS A 40 4.74 -4.43 13.55
CA LYS A 40 3.38 -4.01 13.92
C LYS A 40 2.69 -3.28 12.77
N ILE A 41 1.39 -3.47 12.64
CA ILE A 41 0.57 -2.72 11.69
C ILE A 41 0.65 -1.23 12.04
N VAL A 42 0.93 -0.39 11.03
CA VAL A 42 1.06 1.05 11.23
C VAL A 42 0.02 1.81 10.44
N ASP A 43 -0.36 2.98 10.95
CA ASP A 43 -1.23 3.92 10.26
C ASP A 43 -0.41 4.96 9.49
N GLY A 44 -1.10 5.80 8.73
CA GLY A 44 -0.45 6.83 7.93
C GLY A 44 0.31 7.85 8.78
N LYS A 45 -0.18 8.12 9.99
CA LYS A 45 0.49 9.09 10.88
C LYS A 45 1.87 8.57 11.30
N THR A 46 1.95 7.31 11.70
CA THR A 46 3.21 6.69 12.09
C THR A 46 4.20 6.68 10.92
N ILE A 47 3.73 6.33 9.72
CA ILE A 47 4.59 6.30 8.54
C ILE A 47 5.10 7.71 8.21
N SER A 48 4.21 8.72 8.26
CA SER A 48 4.63 10.10 7.98
C SER A 48 5.69 10.58 8.97
N ASP A 49 5.56 10.20 10.25
CA ASP A 49 6.53 10.55 11.27
C ASP A 49 7.90 9.88 10.99
N VAL A 50 7.89 8.61 10.63
CA VAL A 50 9.12 7.87 10.30
C VAL A 50 9.81 8.49 9.09
N LEU A 51 9.04 8.89 8.08
CA LEU A 51 9.59 9.49 6.86
C LEU A 51 9.95 10.97 7.02
N GLY A 52 9.54 11.60 8.11
CA GLY A 52 9.77 13.03 8.31
C GLY A 52 8.91 13.92 7.43
N GLU A 53 7.76 13.43 6.98
CA GLU A 53 6.85 14.19 6.13
C GLU A 53 5.78 14.93 6.94
N ASN A 54 5.30 16.06 6.42
CA ASN A 54 4.14 16.74 6.98
C ASN A 54 2.92 15.84 6.84
N TYR A 55 2.21 15.58 7.93
CA TYR A 55 1.12 14.63 7.94
C TYR A 55 -0.03 15.05 7.01
N GLU A 56 -0.39 16.31 6.96
CA GLU A 56 -1.48 16.78 6.09
C GLU A 56 -1.16 16.54 4.61
N THR A 57 0.07 16.80 4.22
CA THR A 57 0.53 16.53 2.85
C THR A 57 0.53 15.03 2.58
N PHE A 58 1.08 14.24 3.52
CA PHE A 58 1.15 12.78 3.39
C PHE A 58 -0.25 12.16 3.27
N LYS A 59 -1.18 12.59 4.13
CA LYS A 59 -2.57 12.12 4.12
C LYS A 59 -3.24 12.39 2.78
N ARG A 60 -3.00 13.55 2.19
CA ARG A 60 -3.55 13.91 0.90
C ARG A 60 -3.03 13.00 -0.21
N ILE A 61 -1.75 12.70 -0.18
CA ILE A 61 -1.11 11.80 -1.14
C ILE A 61 -1.67 10.39 -0.98
N ILE A 62 -1.79 9.88 0.23
CA ILE A 62 -2.36 8.54 0.50
C ILE A 62 -3.79 8.46 -0.03
N THR A 63 -4.61 9.50 0.19
CA THR A 63 -5.98 9.53 -0.33
C THR A 63 -5.99 9.44 -1.86
N SER A 64 -5.09 10.14 -2.53
CA SER A 64 -4.94 10.08 -3.98
C SER A 64 -4.54 8.69 -4.45
N LEU A 65 -3.59 8.04 -3.78
CA LEU A 65 -3.15 6.69 -4.13
C LEU A 65 -4.27 5.67 -3.95
N ILE A 66 -5.12 5.84 -2.94
CA ILE A 66 -6.29 4.97 -2.75
C ILE A 66 -7.27 5.13 -3.91
N LYS A 67 -7.52 6.36 -4.35
CA LYS A 67 -8.39 6.62 -5.49
C LYS A 67 -7.86 6.02 -6.80
N LYS A 68 -6.56 5.84 -6.89
CA LYS A 68 -5.90 5.28 -8.08
C LYS A 68 -5.69 3.76 -7.97
N ASP A 69 -6.27 3.12 -6.95
CA ASP A 69 -6.17 1.68 -6.70
C ASP A 69 -4.74 1.17 -6.48
N ILE A 70 -3.84 2.04 -6.03
CA ILE A 70 -2.48 1.65 -5.68
C ILE A 70 -2.45 1.16 -4.24
N LEU A 71 -3.25 1.78 -3.38
CA LEU A 71 -3.43 1.40 -1.98
C LEU A 71 -4.91 1.18 -1.68
N ALA A 72 -5.19 0.50 -0.58
CA ALA A 72 -6.54 0.41 -0.02
C ALA A 72 -6.45 0.37 1.50
N LYS A 73 -7.58 0.62 2.16
CA LYS A 73 -7.72 0.46 3.61
C LYS A 73 -8.57 -0.77 3.88
N VAL A 74 -8.10 -1.64 4.77
CA VAL A 74 -8.84 -2.82 5.21
C VAL A 74 -8.81 -2.87 6.72
N GLU A 75 -9.79 -3.58 7.33
CA GLU A 75 -9.79 -3.81 8.76
C GLU A 75 -9.15 -5.16 9.06
N ARG A 76 -8.31 -5.19 10.09
CA ARG A 76 -7.66 -6.40 10.58
C ARG A 76 -7.68 -6.38 12.10
N PRO A 77 -7.59 -7.56 12.75
CA PRO A 77 -7.46 -7.61 14.21
C PRO A 77 -6.27 -6.78 14.68
N SER A 78 -6.48 -6.04 15.76
CA SER A 78 -5.42 -5.20 16.32
C SER A 78 -4.28 -6.05 16.89
N ASP A 79 -3.03 -5.64 16.64
CA ASP A 79 -1.85 -6.25 17.26
C ASP A 79 -1.75 -5.98 18.76
N THR A 80 -2.45 -4.95 19.23
CA THR A 80 -2.34 -4.47 20.62
C THR A 80 -3.53 -4.90 21.48
N TYR A 81 -4.74 -4.93 20.91
CA TYR A 81 -5.98 -5.19 21.64
C TYR A 81 -6.74 -6.33 21.00
N ALA A 82 -6.89 -7.44 21.71
CA ALA A 82 -7.42 -8.70 21.19
C ALA A 82 -8.83 -8.62 20.60
N ASN A 83 -9.68 -7.75 21.13
CA ASN A 83 -11.09 -7.65 20.72
C ASN A 83 -11.40 -6.45 19.84
N LYS A 84 -10.37 -5.80 19.27
CA LYS A 84 -10.55 -4.61 18.43
C LYS A 84 -9.96 -4.83 17.07
N THR A 85 -10.52 -4.13 16.07
CA THR A 85 -9.96 -4.11 14.74
C THR A 85 -9.21 -2.80 14.51
N LYS A 86 -8.30 -2.81 13.57
CA LYS A 86 -7.51 -1.65 13.18
C LYS A 86 -7.57 -1.50 11.67
N LYS A 87 -7.71 -0.27 11.19
CA LYS A 87 -7.62 0.01 9.76
C LYS A 87 -6.17 -0.01 9.33
N CYS A 88 -5.90 -0.79 8.30
CA CYS A 88 -4.55 -0.98 7.77
C CYS A 88 -4.48 -0.46 6.34
N LEU A 89 -3.30 0.02 5.95
CA LEU A 89 -3.03 0.31 4.54
C LEU A 89 -2.43 -0.95 3.91
N VAL A 90 -2.96 -1.32 2.75
CA VAL A 90 -2.42 -2.44 1.96
C VAL A 90 -2.03 -1.94 0.59
N VAL A 91 -0.94 -2.50 0.04
CA VAL A 91 -0.52 -2.18 -1.31
C VAL A 91 -1.19 -3.13 -2.30
N ASN A 92 -1.37 -2.66 -3.53
CA ASN A 92 -1.94 -3.46 -4.60
C ASN A 92 -0.98 -4.59 -4.97
N PRO A 93 -1.37 -5.88 -4.78
CA PRO A 93 -0.48 -7.01 -5.05
C PRO A 93 -0.14 -7.17 -6.53
N TYR A 94 -0.96 -6.66 -7.43
CA TYR A 94 -0.68 -6.70 -8.86
C TYR A 94 0.48 -5.80 -9.25
N ILE A 95 0.84 -4.85 -8.39
CA ILE A 95 1.98 -3.95 -8.61
C ILE A 95 3.22 -4.45 -7.88
N PHE A 96 3.09 -4.82 -6.61
CA PHE A 96 4.24 -5.03 -5.72
C PHE A 96 4.51 -6.48 -5.33
N LEU A 97 3.49 -7.34 -5.37
CA LEU A 97 3.57 -8.71 -4.83
C LEU A 97 3.21 -9.77 -5.85
N ARG A 98 3.21 -9.40 -7.11
CA ARG A 98 2.82 -10.28 -8.21
C ARG A 98 3.68 -11.54 -8.25
N GLY A 99 3.02 -12.71 -8.30
CA GLY A 99 3.72 -13.98 -8.28
C GLY A 99 4.04 -14.53 -6.90
N GLN A 100 3.66 -13.82 -5.84
CA GLN A 100 3.81 -14.27 -4.46
C GLN A 100 2.54 -14.95 -3.97
N ASP A 101 2.65 -15.74 -2.89
CA ASP A 101 1.49 -16.31 -2.20
C ASP A 101 0.81 -15.21 -1.38
N ILE A 102 -0.21 -14.58 -1.96
CA ILE A 102 -0.93 -13.48 -1.34
C ILE A 102 -2.28 -13.98 -0.85
N GLU A 103 -2.72 -13.48 0.30
CA GLU A 103 -4.06 -13.79 0.81
C GLU A 103 -5.11 -13.48 -0.25
N LYS A 104 -6.03 -14.43 -0.43
CA LYS A 104 -7.03 -14.37 -1.49
C LYS A 104 -7.92 -13.14 -1.40
N ASP A 105 -8.31 -12.75 -0.19
CA ASP A 105 -9.16 -11.57 0.00
C ASP A 105 -8.46 -10.27 -0.42
N ILE A 106 -7.15 -10.19 -0.25
CA ILE A 106 -6.37 -9.03 -0.71
C ILE A 106 -6.32 -9.00 -2.24
N VAL A 107 -6.11 -10.15 -2.88
CA VAL A 107 -6.10 -10.24 -4.34
C VAL A 107 -7.47 -9.82 -4.89
N GLU A 108 -8.56 -10.31 -4.30
CA GLU A 108 -9.91 -9.97 -4.73
C GLU A 108 -10.23 -8.49 -4.57
N LEU A 109 -9.72 -7.86 -3.52
CA LEU A 109 -9.92 -6.44 -3.26
C LEU A 109 -9.45 -5.57 -4.43
N PHE A 110 -8.37 -5.96 -5.08
CA PHE A 110 -7.78 -5.20 -6.18
C PHE A 110 -8.05 -5.79 -7.56
N SER A 111 -8.84 -6.86 -7.66
CA SER A 111 -9.04 -7.58 -8.93
C SER A 111 -9.70 -6.72 -10.01
N GLY A 112 -10.49 -5.72 -9.62
CA GLY A 112 -11.11 -4.79 -10.56
C GLY A 112 -10.26 -3.59 -10.95
N SER A 113 -9.05 -3.46 -10.42
CA SER A 113 -8.20 -2.31 -10.72
C SER A 113 -7.57 -2.45 -12.11
N LYS A 114 -7.23 -1.31 -12.71
CA LYS A 114 -6.53 -1.33 -14.01
C LYS A 114 -5.16 -2.01 -13.92
N TRP A 115 -4.54 -2.01 -12.74
CA TRP A 115 -3.24 -2.61 -12.53
C TRP A 115 -3.26 -4.14 -12.61
N ALA A 116 -4.42 -4.76 -12.39
CA ALA A 116 -4.58 -6.20 -12.51
C ALA A 116 -4.43 -6.68 -13.97
N ASN A 117 -4.62 -5.79 -14.94
CA ASN A 117 -4.61 -6.12 -16.36
C ASN A 117 -3.31 -5.70 -17.07
N ILE A 118 -2.32 -5.20 -16.33
CA ILE A 118 -1.04 -4.84 -16.92
C ILE A 118 -0.20 -6.11 -17.10
N GLU A 119 0.22 -6.37 -18.34
CA GLU A 119 1.10 -7.49 -18.66
C GLU A 119 2.57 -7.10 -18.53
N ASP A 120 3.37 -8.04 -18.07
CA ASP A 120 4.83 -7.88 -17.99
C ASP A 120 5.49 -8.08 -19.35
#